data_e89f1887f8ebf9febf3650620773d73a
#
_entry.id   e89f1887f8ebf9febf3650620773d73a
#
_cell.length_a   1.000
_cell.length_b   1.000
_cell.length_c   1.000
_cell.angle_alpha   90.00
_cell.angle_beta   90.00
_cell.angle_gamma   90.00
#
_symmetry.space_group_name_H-M   'P 1'
#
loop_
_entity.id
_entity.type
_entity.pdbx_description
1 polymer ?
#
loop_
_entity_poly.entity_id
_entity_poly.type
_entity_poly.pdbx_seq_one_letter_code
_entity_poly.pdbx_strand_id
1 'polypeptide(L)' 'VNKNALDTAWVEAQLRDARWHTSSLSSGGTNCVQVAFLERGVVALRDSKNLDKPPHLFTDAEYDAFIGGIERGELRRPER' A
#
# COMPACT_ATOMS: atom_id res chain seq x y z
N VAL A 1 -3.96 11.27 9.82
CA VAL A 1 -3.43 10.57 11.00
C VAL A 1 -1.92 10.43 10.86
N ASN A 2 -1.25 10.41 11.97
CA ASN A 2 0.19 10.21 12.01
C ASN A 2 0.47 8.70 12.18
N LYS A 3 1.12 8.08 11.20
CA LYS A 3 1.39 6.64 11.25
C LYS A 3 2.25 6.23 12.45
N ASN A 4 3.09 7.12 12.97
CA ASN A 4 3.91 6.83 14.14
C ASN A 4 3.09 6.73 15.44
N ALA A 5 1.85 7.18 15.41
CA ALA A 5 0.94 7.09 16.53
C ALA A 5 -0.05 5.92 16.40
N LEU A 6 0.08 5.10 15.37
CA LEU A 6 -0.81 3.95 15.17
C LEU A 6 -0.49 2.85 16.18
N ASP A 7 -1.52 2.41 16.86
CA ASP A 7 -1.43 1.31 17.81
C ASP A 7 -1.19 -0.02 17.07
N THR A 8 -0.23 -0.79 17.51
CA THR A 8 0.09 -2.10 16.94
C THR A 8 -1.12 -3.03 16.93
N ALA A 9 -1.90 -3.05 18.02
CA ALA A 9 -3.09 -3.90 18.10
C ALA A 9 -4.14 -3.49 17.06
N TRP A 10 -4.32 -2.19 16.86
CA TRP A 10 -5.23 -1.67 15.84
C TRP A 10 -4.78 -2.09 14.44
N VAL A 11 -3.49 -1.92 14.16
CA VAL A 11 -2.91 -2.30 12.87
C VAL A 11 -3.11 -3.79 12.59
N GLU A 12 -2.80 -4.64 13.56
CA GLU A 12 -2.97 -6.08 13.41
C GLU A 12 -4.43 -6.46 13.13
N ALA A 13 -5.37 -5.83 13.84
CA ALA A 13 -6.79 -6.06 13.62
C ALA A 13 -7.22 -5.66 12.22
N GLN A 14 -6.76 -4.50 11.76
CA GLN A 14 -7.06 -4.03 10.40
C GLN A 14 -6.50 -4.98 9.34
N LEU A 15 -5.27 -5.45 9.52
CA LEU A 15 -4.63 -6.32 8.54
C LEU A 15 -5.28 -7.70 8.48
N ARG A 16 -5.85 -8.21 9.57
CA ARG A 16 -6.55 -9.50 9.57
C ARG A 16 -7.75 -9.49 8.62
N ASP A 17 -8.46 -8.37 8.55
CA ASP A 17 -9.67 -8.24 7.75
C ASP A 17 -9.42 -7.50 6.45
N ALA A 18 -8.17 -7.23 6.12
CA ALA A 18 -7.81 -6.40 4.96
C ALA A 18 -8.18 -7.08 3.65
N ARG A 19 -8.71 -6.28 2.71
CA ARG A 19 -8.90 -6.71 1.34
C ARG A 19 -7.77 -6.13 0.50
N TRP A 20 -7.01 -7.02 -0.12
CA TRP A 20 -5.85 -6.61 -0.89
C TRP A 20 -6.22 -6.47 -2.36
N HIS A 21 -5.88 -5.33 -2.91
CA HIS A 21 -6.16 -4.98 -4.30
C HIS A 21 -4.87 -5.06 -5.11
N THR A 22 -4.98 -5.57 -6.31
CA THR A 22 -3.86 -5.73 -7.24
C THR A 22 -4.25 -5.06 -8.55
N SER A 23 -3.30 -4.47 -9.23
CA SER A 23 -3.55 -3.93 -10.57
C SER A 23 -3.96 -5.05 -11.52
N SER A 24 -4.95 -4.77 -12.36
CA SER A 24 -5.35 -5.70 -13.42
C SER A 24 -4.23 -5.94 -14.44
N LEU A 25 -3.21 -5.09 -14.43
CA LEU A 25 -2.05 -5.22 -15.31
C LEU A 25 -1.00 -6.18 -14.78
N SER A 26 -1.15 -6.67 -13.53
CA SER A 26 -0.27 -7.70 -13.00
C SER A 26 -0.62 -9.03 -13.65
N SER A 27 0.28 -9.58 -14.44
CA SER A 27 0.04 -10.87 -15.10
C SER A 27 0.56 -12.01 -14.22
N GLY A 28 -0.17 -13.12 -14.20
CA GLY A 28 0.24 -14.33 -13.51
C GLY A 28 0.06 -14.34 -11.99
N GLY A 29 -0.29 -13.22 -11.39
CA GLY A 29 -0.64 -13.15 -9.98
C GLY A 29 0.49 -13.29 -8.96
N THR A 30 1.74 -13.40 -9.41
CA THR A 30 2.87 -13.66 -8.51
C THR A 30 3.83 -12.49 -8.35
N ASN A 31 3.82 -11.50 -9.25
CA ASN A 31 4.72 -10.34 -9.22
C ASN A 31 3.92 -9.07 -9.03
N CYS A 32 3.27 -8.93 -7.89
CA CYS A 32 2.27 -7.89 -7.72
C CYS A 32 2.58 -7.00 -6.52
N VAL A 33 2.41 -5.71 -6.73
CA VAL A 33 2.25 -4.76 -5.64
C VAL A 33 0.78 -4.82 -5.24
N GLN A 34 0.52 -4.97 -3.95
CA GLN A 34 -0.83 -5.03 -3.41
C GLN A 34 -1.07 -3.91 -2.42
N VAL A 35 -2.27 -3.34 -2.45
CA VAL A 35 -2.66 -2.31 -1.50
C VAL A 35 -3.95 -2.70 -0.79
N ALA A 36 -4.06 -2.33 0.48
CA ALA A 36 -5.29 -2.47 1.25
C ALA A 36 -5.65 -1.12 1.85
N PHE A 37 -6.92 -0.76 1.73
CA PHE A 37 -7.43 0.50 2.28
C PHE A 37 -8.02 0.21 3.65
N LEU A 38 -7.37 0.74 4.67
CA LEU A 38 -7.75 0.53 6.05
C LEU A 38 -8.57 1.71 6.57
N GLU A 39 -9.08 1.60 7.79
CA GLU A 39 -9.78 2.70 8.42
C GLU A 39 -8.84 3.88 8.62
N ARG A 40 -9.41 5.07 8.88
CA ARG A 40 -8.68 6.31 9.12
C ARG A 40 -7.85 6.78 7.92
N GLY A 41 -8.17 6.29 6.71
CA GLY A 41 -7.43 6.66 5.51
C GLY A 41 -6.06 6.01 5.38
N VAL A 42 -5.70 5.12 6.28
CA VAL A 42 -4.41 4.42 6.23
C VAL A 42 -4.39 3.43 5.08
N VAL A 43 -3.27 3.37 4.37
CA VAL A 43 -3.09 2.44 3.25
C VAL A 43 -1.91 1.53 3.57
N ALA A 44 -2.12 0.22 3.41
CA ALA A 44 -1.07 -0.77 3.54
C ALA A 44 -0.62 -1.19 2.15
N LEU A 45 0.69 -1.36 1.97
CA LEU A 45 1.29 -1.75 0.69
C LEU A 45 2.25 -2.90 0.93
N ARG A 46 2.13 -3.94 0.13
CA ARG A 46 3.01 -5.11 0.26
C ARG A 46 3.37 -5.70 -1.10
N ASP A 47 4.39 -6.54 -1.07
CA ASP A 47 4.81 -7.35 -2.21
C ASP A 47 4.16 -8.73 -2.08
N SER A 48 3.45 -9.16 -3.10
CA SER A 48 2.78 -10.47 -3.09
C SER A 48 3.74 -11.66 -2.99
N LYS A 49 5.04 -11.45 -3.26
CA LYS A 49 6.06 -12.49 -3.16
C LYS A 49 6.61 -12.64 -1.74
N ASN A 50 6.35 -11.69 -0.86
CA ASN A 50 6.95 -11.63 0.48
C ASN A 50 5.88 -11.39 1.54
N LEU A 51 4.90 -12.28 1.60
CA LEU A 51 3.77 -12.14 2.52
C LEU A 51 4.16 -12.31 3.99
N ASP A 52 5.32 -12.87 4.26
CA ASP A 52 5.87 -13.00 5.59
C ASP A 52 6.44 -11.70 6.14
N LYS A 53 6.68 -10.71 5.27
CA LYS A 53 7.16 -9.40 5.70
C LYS A 53 6.00 -8.50 6.07
N PRO A 54 6.14 -7.67 7.12
CA PRO A 54 5.10 -6.70 7.45
C PRO A 54 4.88 -5.73 6.28
N PRO A 55 3.63 -5.38 5.98
CA PRO A 55 3.37 -4.38 4.95
C PRO A 55 3.83 -3.01 5.40
N HIS A 56 4.10 -2.14 4.43
CA HIS A 56 4.38 -0.72 4.69
C HIS A 56 3.05 0.00 4.90
N LEU A 57 3.02 0.89 5.89
CA LEU A 57 1.81 1.65 6.20
C LEU A 57 2.03 3.12 5.86
N PHE A 58 1.04 3.72 5.26
CA PHE A 58 1.07 5.12 4.86
C PHE A 58 -0.20 5.83 5.31
N THR A 59 -0.07 7.10 5.66
CA THR A 59 -1.23 7.94 5.94
C THR A 59 -1.96 8.26 4.64
N ASP A 60 -3.19 8.73 4.76
CA ASP A 60 -3.96 9.20 3.61
C ASP A 60 -3.19 10.27 2.81
N ALA A 61 -2.59 11.24 3.48
CA ALA A 61 -1.84 12.31 2.82
C ALA A 61 -0.59 11.76 2.10
N GLU A 62 0.11 10.81 2.71
CA GLU A 62 1.27 10.19 2.09
C GLU A 62 0.87 9.43 0.83
N TYR A 63 -0.20 8.67 0.91
CA TYR A 63 -0.67 7.86 -0.24
C TYR A 63 -1.18 8.77 -1.36
N ASP A 64 -1.94 9.80 -1.03
CA ASP A 64 -2.44 10.76 -2.01
C ASP A 64 -1.30 11.45 -2.74
N ALA A 65 -0.25 11.84 -2.02
CA ALA A 65 0.94 12.45 -2.63
C ALA A 65 1.65 11.46 -3.56
N PHE A 66 1.71 10.20 -3.17
CA PHE A 66 2.32 9.13 -3.98
C PHE A 66 1.56 8.95 -5.29
N ILE A 67 0.25 8.81 -5.22
CA ILE A 67 -0.59 8.65 -6.41
C ILE A 67 -0.51 9.89 -7.29
N GLY A 68 -0.56 11.08 -6.69
CA GLY A 68 -0.43 12.34 -7.44
C GLY A 68 0.90 12.44 -8.17
N GLY A 69 1.98 12.02 -7.52
CA GLY A 69 3.30 12.00 -8.15
C GLY A 69 3.37 11.04 -9.33
N ILE A 70 2.71 9.88 -9.22
CA ILE A 70 2.62 8.94 -10.34
C ILE A 70 1.86 9.56 -11.51
N GLU A 71 0.73 10.18 -11.22
CA GLU A 71 -0.12 10.80 -12.25
C GLU A 71 0.59 11.94 -12.97
N ARG A 72 1.46 12.66 -12.26
CA ARG A 72 2.27 13.73 -12.84
C ARG A 72 3.53 13.25 -13.56
N GLY A 73 3.80 11.95 -13.51
CA GLY A 73 4.99 11.36 -14.11
C GLY A 73 6.26 11.49 -13.31
N GLU A 74 6.20 12.08 -12.12
CA GLU A 74 7.38 12.32 -11.27
C GLU A 74 7.98 11.03 -10.71
N LEU A 75 7.15 10.02 -10.52
CA LEU A 75 7.55 8.74 -9.93
C LEU A 75 7.57 7.60 -10.95
N ARG A 76 7.49 7.91 -12.21
CA ARG A 76 7.67 6.92 -13.27
C ARG A 76 9.14 6.67 -13.48
N ARG A 77 9.45 5.44 -13.88
CA ARG A 77 10.84 5.12 -14.22
C ARG A 77 11.30 5.99 -15.39
N PRO A 78 12.58 6.41 -15.40
CA PRO A 78 13.13 7.09 -16.56
C PRO A 78 12.99 6.20 -17.81
N GLU A 79 12.95 6.80 -18.99
CA GLU A 79 12.94 6.05 -20.22
C GLU A 79 14.22 5.22 -20.35
N ARG A 80 14.07 4.04 -20.94
CA ARG A 80 15.18 3.12 -21.10
C ARG A 80 15.76 3.20 -22.51
#